data_e3f6f6f72afd7081ac7a75111971d15b
#
_entry.id   e3f6f6f72afd7081ac7a75111971d15b
#
_cell.length_a   1.000
_cell.length_b   1.000
_cell.length_c   1.000
_cell.angle_alpha   90.00
_cell.angle_beta   90.00
_cell.angle_gamma   90.00
#
_symmetry.space_group_name_H-M   'P 1'
#
loop_
_entity.id
_entity.type
_entity.pdbx_description
1 polymer ?
#
loop_
_entity_poly.entity_id
_entity_poly.type
_entity_poly.pdbx_seq_one_letter_code
_entity_poly.pdbx_strand_id
1 'polypeptide(L)'
;MLSAVSAPSVLAATSSTSSAVTFVAGVVGGIVAGIVLYLLVYRYSARHLPEVRAEEASELLKKLSGQQAGLVCSLPTGIMVGFVFPATSHLSTGPLLLVVHLMGAAMIGVSIVGVAWLSPRLRAARNAAAA
;
A
#
# COMPACT_ATOMS: atom_id res chain seq x y z
N MET A 1 20.58 19.29 40.64
CA MET A 1 19.18 19.60 41.02
C MET A 1 18.30 19.87 39.81
N LEU A 2 18.68 20.82 38.98
CA LEU A 2 17.96 21.09 37.73
C LEU A 2 17.95 19.90 36.79
N SER A 3 19.03 19.14 36.73
CA SER A 3 19.12 17.94 35.89
C SER A 3 18.14 16.82 36.33
N ALA A 4 17.90 16.68 37.63
CA ALA A 4 16.97 15.68 38.15
C ALA A 4 15.48 16.05 37.86
N VAL A 5 15.17 17.34 37.82
CA VAL A 5 13.81 17.84 37.49
C VAL A 5 13.58 17.86 35.99
N SER A 6 14.58 18.21 35.20
CA SER A 6 14.47 18.29 33.74
C SER A 6 14.60 16.95 33.03
N ALA A 7 15.23 15.95 33.64
CA ALA A 7 15.45 14.65 33.01
C ALA A 7 14.14 13.94 32.59
N PRO A 8 13.08 13.86 33.41
CA PRO A 8 11.82 13.28 32.96
C PRO A 8 11.17 14.02 31.80
N SER A 9 11.24 15.37 31.84
CA SER A 9 10.70 16.21 30.77
C SER A 9 11.47 16.03 29.46
N VAL A 10 12.80 15.94 29.52
CA VAL A 10 13.65 15.69 28.38
C VAL A 10 13.39 14.31 27.80
N LEU A 11 13.27 13.29 28.64
CA LEU A 11 12.95 11.92 28.20
C LEU A 11 11.57 11.86 27.54
N ALA A 12 10.56 12.53 28.08
CA ALA A 12 9.23 12.59 27.48
C ALA A 12 9.26 13.33 26.15
N ALA A 13 9.97 14.44 26.04
CA ALA A 13 10.12 15.19 24.80
C ALA A 13 10.89 14.37 23.75
N THR A 14 11.96 13.70 24.15
CA THR A 14 12.75 12.85 23.25
C THR A 14 11.94 11.65 22.78
N SER A 15 11.18 11.02 23.66
CA SER A 15 10.28 9.93 23.30
C SER A 15 9.20 10.36 22.32
N SER A 16 8.57 11.52 22.54
CA SER A 16 7.59 12.09 21.64
C SER A 16 8.18 12.44 20.28
N THR A 17 9.35 13.07 20.24
CA THR A 17 10.07 13.39 19.01
C THR A 17 10.51 12.12 18.28
N SER A 18 11.02 11.13 18.99
CA SER A 18 11.41 9.84 18.44
C SER A 18 10.21 9.11 17.82
N SER A 19 9.05 9.16 18.49
CA SER A 19 7.81 8.56 17.99
C SER A 19 7.36 9.25 16.69
N ALA A 20 7.38 10.59 16.64
CA ALA A 20 7.04 11.35 15.45
C ALA A 20 8.01 11.09 14.29
N VAL A 21 9.30 11.04 14.56
CA VAL A 21 10.35 10.73 13.58
C VAL A 21 10.17 9.31 13.05
N THR A 22 9.91 8.35 13.92
CA THR A 22 9.65 6.96 13.54
C THR A 22 8.41 6.85 12.66
N PHE A 23 7.35 7.56 12.99
CA PHE A 23 6.11 7.61 12.19
C PHE A 23 6.38 8.17 10.79
N VAL A 24 7.03 9.32 10.71
CA VAL A 24 7.37 9.98 9.43
C VAL A 24 8.30 9.09 8.60
N ALA A 25 9.32 8.52 9.23
CA ALA A 25 10.25 7.60 8.56
C ALA A 25 9.53 6.35 8.04
N GLY A 26 8.60 5.81 8.82
CA GLY A 26 7.77 4.68 8.42
C GLY A 26 6.88 5.00 7.22
N VAL A 27 6.25 6.16 7.21
CA VAL A 27 5.39 6.62 6.10
C VAL A 27 6.22 6.83 4.83
N VAL A 28 7.34 7.57 4.94
CA VAL A 28 8.22 7.82 3.80
C VAL A 28 8.82 6.52 3.27
N GLY A 29 9.31 5.66 4.16
CA GLY A 29 9.86 4.36 3.80
C GLY A 29 8.82 3.46 3.14
N GLY A 30 7.60 3.47 3.63
CA GLY A 30 6.47 2.74 3.06
C GLY A 30 6.12 3.22 1.66
N ILE A 31 6.08 4.53 1.45
CA ILE A 31 5.82 5.13 0.12
C ILE A 31 6.94 4.74 -0.86
N VAL A 32 8.19 4.89 -0.46
CA VAL A 32 9.34 4.53 -1.30
C VAL A 32 9.33 3.04 -1.64
N ALA A 33 9.13 2.18 -0.64
CA ALA A 33 9.03 0.74 -0.83
C ALA A 33 7.87 0.36 -1.76
N GLY A 34 6.73 1.02 -1.60
CA GLY A 34 5.55 0.84 -2.46
C GLY A 34 5.83 1.21 -3.91
N ILE A 35 6.49 2.34 -4.14
CA ILE A 35 6.88 2.79 -5.49
C ILE A 35 7.87 1.81 -6.12
N VAL A 36 8.89 1.38 -5.38
CA VAL A 36 9.88 0.41 -5.86
C VAL A 36 9.20 -0.92 -6.22
N LEU A 37 8.35 -1.43 -5.34
CA LEU A 37 7.57 -2.65 -5.56
C LEU A 37 6.69 -2.52 -6.81
N TYR A 38 5.98 -1.40 -6.94
CA TYR A 38 5.14 -1.11 -8.10
C TYR A 38 5.96 -1.15 -9.40
N LEU A 39 7.09 -0.45 -9.43
CA LEU A 39 7.94 -0.40 -10.62
C LEU A 39 8.53 -1.76 -10.99
N LEU A 40 8.94 -2.55 -9.99
CA LEU A 40 9.48 -3.89 -10.21
C LEU A 40 8.41 -4.83 -10.80
N VAL A 41 7.23 -4.86 -10.20
CA VAL A 41 6.12 -5.70 -10.67
C VAL A 41 5.63 -5.23 -12.04
N TYR A 42 5.54 -3.92 -12.24
CA TYR A 42 5.16 -3.34 -13.54
C TYR A 42 6.14 -3.77 -14.65
N ARG A 43 7.44 -3.64 -14.41
CA ARG A 43 8.46 -4.06 -15.38
C ARG A 43 8.40 -5.56 -15.66
N TYR A 44 8.23 -6.36 -14.61
CA TYR A 44 8.10 -7.80 -14.76
C TYR A 44 6.86 -8.16 -15.57
N SER A 45 5.72 -7.58 -15.26
CA SER A 45 4.47 -7.81 -15.98
C SER A 45 4.57 -7.35 -17.44
N ALA A 46 5.21 -6.20 -17.68
CA ALA A 46 5.40 -5.68 -19.04
C ALA A 46 6.27 -6.58 -19.91
N ARG A 47 7.22 -7.30 -19.31
CA ARG A 47 8.07 -8.25 -20.03
C ARG A 47 7.35 -9.57 -20.35
N HIS A 48 6.33 -9.93 -19.59
CA HIS A 48 5.59 -11.19 -19.69
C HIS A 48 4.14 -10.95 -20.11
N LEU A 49 3.93 -10.02 -21.04
CA LEU A 49 2.59 -9.72 -21.56
C LEU A 49 2.11 -10.89 -22.44
N PRO A 50 0.90 -11.42 -22.19
CA PRO A 50 0.26 -12.35 -23.11
C PRO A 50 -0.17 -11.63 -24.38
N GLU A 51 -0.18 -12.36 -25.49
CA GLU A 51 -0.76 -11.85 -26.73
C GLU A 51 -2.28 -11.68 -26.56
N VAL A 52 -2.75 -10.49 -26.87
CA VAL A 52 -4.17 -10.17 -26.82
C VAL A 52 -4.71 -10.10 -28.24
N ARG A 53 -5.66 -10.96 -28.53
CA ARG A 53 -6.38 -10.93 -29.80
C ARG A 53 -7.39 -9.79 -29.80
N ALA A 54 -7.50 -9.10 -30.93
CA ALA A 54 -8.43 -7.95 -31.06
C ALA A 54 -9.88 -8.34 -30.78
N GLU A 55 -10.27 -9.56 -31.08
CA GLU A 55 -11.64 -10.07 -30.85
C GLU A 55 -11.98 -10.21 -29.35
N GLU A 56 -10.98 -10.57 -28.53
CA GLU A 56 -11.14 -10.76 -27.09
C GLU A 56 -10.77 -9.51 -26.29
N ALA A 57 -10.19 -8.50 -26.94
CA ALA A 57 -9.63 -7.33 -26.28
C ALA A 57 -10.68 -6.53 -25.50
N SER A 58 -11.89 -6.40 -25.99
CA SER A 58 -12.95 -5.64 -25.32
C SER A 58 -13.45 -6.32 -24.05
N GLU A 59 -13.62 -7.64 -24.09
CA GLU A 59 -14.02 -8.42 -22.90
C GLU A 59 -12.91 -8.44 -21.86
N LEU A 60 -11.68 -8.66 -22.32
CA LEU A 60 -10.51 -8.64 -21.47
C LEU A 60 -10.31 -7.27 -20.80
N LEU A 61 -10.49 -6.20 -21.57
CA LEU A 61 -10.42 -4.83 -21.07
C LEU A 61 -11.46 -4.58 -19.97
N LYS A 62 -12.69 -5.01 -20.17
CA LYS A 62 -13.77 -4.89 -19.20
C LYS A 62 -13.45 -5.67 -17.92
N LYS A 63 -12.99 -6.90 -18.05
CA LYS A 63 -12.62 -7.77 -16.92
C LYS A 63 -11.46 -7.18 -16.13
N LEU A 64 -10.38 -6.80 -16.80
CA LEU A 64 -9.20 -6.22 -16.16
C LEU A 64 -9.50 -4.87 -15.52
N SER A 65 -10.33 -4.05 -16.15
CA SER A 65 -10.78 -2.78 -15.61
C SER A 65 -11.57 -2.96 -14.32
N GLY A 66 -12.47 -3.94 -14.26
CA GLY A 66 -13.20 -4.30 -13.05
C GLY A 66 -12.27 -4.80 -11.92
N GLN A 67 -11.31 -5.63 -12.26
CA GLN A 67 -10.32 -6.12 -11.29
C GLN A 67 -9.44 -4.98 -10.75
N GLN A 68 -9.00 -4.07 -11.62
CA GLN A 68 -8.22 -2.91 -11.21
C GLN A 68 -9.02 -2.00 -10.28
N ALA A 69 -10.29 -1.75 -10.59
CA ALA A 69 -11.16 -0.95 -9.73
C ALA A 69 -11.31 -1.58 -8.35
N GLY A 70 -11.50 -2.89 -8.27
CA GLY A 70 -11.57 -3.61 -7.00
C GLY A 70 -10.29 -3.50 -6.19
N LEU A 71 -9.14 -3.63 -6.83
CA LEU A 71 -7.83 -3.50 -6.16
C LEU A 71 -7.57 -2.07 -5.69
N VAL A 72 -7.93 -1.07 -6.47
CA VAL A 72 -7.81 0.34 -6.08
C VAL A 72 -8.73 0.65 -4.90
N CYS A 73 -9.94 0.10 -4.87
CA CYS A 73 -10.86 0.26 -3.74
C CYS A 73 -10.38 -0.47 -2.48
N SER A 74 -9.62 -1.55 -2.62
CA SER A 74 -9.06 -2.26 -1.46
C SER A 74 -7.92 -1.50 -0.77
N LEU A 75 -7.27 -0.57 -1.47
CA LEU A 75 -6.20 0.25 -0.90
C LEU A 75 -6.70 1.14 0.27
N PRO A 76 -7.74 1.98 0.10
CA PRO A 76 -8.28 2.75 1.22
C PRO A 76 -8.87 1.85 2.31
N THR A 77 -9.44 0.71 1.97
CA THR A 77 -9.94 -0.27 2.96
C THR A 77 -8.79 -0.79 3.82
N GLY A 78 -7.66 -1.14 3.23
CA GLY A 78 -6.47 -1.59 3.95
C GLY A 78 -5.91 -0.51 4.88
N ILE A 79 -5.88 0.72 4.44
CA ILE A 79 -5.45 1.86 5.26
C ILE A 79 -6.40 2.05 6.44
N MET A 80 -7.71 2.03 6.20
CA MET A 80 -8.72 2.19 7.25
C MET A 80 -8.66 1.09 8.28
N VAL A 81 -8.64 -0.16 7.85
CA VAL A 81 -8.64 -1.33 8.73
C VAL A 81 -7.31 -1.45 9.48
N GLY A 82 -6.20 -1.23 8.79
CA GLY A 82 -4.87 -1.45 9.36
C GLY A 82 -4.35 -0.31 10.24
N PHE A 83 -4.74 0.92 9.97
CA PHE A 83 -4.14 2.10 10.59
C PHE A 83 -5.12 3.06 11.23
N VAL A 84 -6.21 3.39 10.56
CA VAL A 84 -7.18 4.37 11.07
C VAL A 84 -8.04 3.77 12.18
N PHE A 85 -8.59 2.60 11.97
CA PHE A 85 -9.44 1.92 12.95
C PHE A 85 -8.71 1.64 14.28
N PRO A 86 -7.49 1.07 14.29
CA PRO A 86 -6.73 0.89 15.53
C PRO A 86 -6.43 2.21 16.25
N ALA A 87 -6.13 3.28 15.50
CA ALA A 87 -5.82 4.58 16.07
C ALA A 87 -7.04 5.23 16.73
N THR A 88 -8.24 5.06 16.15
CA THR A 88 -9.47 5.67 16.67
C THR A 88 -10.15 4.85 17.73
N SER A 89 -10.02 3.53 17.72
CA SER A 89 -10.67 2.62 18.68
C SER A 89 -9.88 2.40 19.97
N HIS A 90 -8.75 3.07 20.13
CA HIS A 90 -7.88 2.93 21.31
C HIS A 90 -7.54 1.46 21.63
N LEU A 91 -7.35 0.65 20.60
CA LEU A 91 -6.88 -0.71 20.77
C LEU A 91 -5.55 -0.68 21.51
N SER A 92 -5.53 -1.34 22.67
CA SER A 92 -4.35 -1.40 23.51
C SER A 92 -3.21 -2.10 22.79
N THR A 93 -2.00 -1.71 23.14
CA THR A 93 -0.79 -2.35 22.66
C THR A 93 -0.85 -3.85 22.90
N GLY A 94 -0.48 -4.65 21.91
CA GLY A 94 -0.48 -6.08 22.05
C GLY A 94 -0.38 -6.81 20.72
N PRO A 95 -0.38 -8.14 20.74
CA PRO A 95 -0.30 -8.95 19.52
C PRO A 95 -1.48 -8.70 18.57
N LEU A 96 -2.64 -8.33 19.07
CA LEU A 96 -3.80 -8.01 18.25
C LEU A 96 -3.56 -6.78 17.37
N LEU A 97 -2.94 -5.74 17.92
CA LEU A 97 -2.59 -4.53 17.18
C LEU A 97 -1.59 -4.85 16.06
N LEU A 98 -0.60 -5.70 16.35
CA LEU A 98 0.36 -6.15 15.36
C LEU A 98 -0.32 -6.91 14.22
N VAL A 99 -1.24 -7.81 14.54
CA VAL A 99 -2.01 -8.59 13.55
C VAL A 99 -2.82 -7.67 12.66
N VAL A 100 -3.50 -6.68 13.24
CA VAL A 100 -4.31 -5.70 12.47
C VAL A 100 -3.43 -4.88 11.53
N HIS A 101 -2.26 -4.42 12.01
CA HIS A 101 -1.32 -3.68 11.17
C HIS A 101 -0.77 -4.54 10.03
N LEU A 102 -0.44 -5.80 10.31
CA LEU A 102 0.04 -6.74 9.29
C LEU A 102 -1.04 -7.03 8.23
N MET A 103 -2.30 -7.18 8.65
CA MET A 103 -3.41 -7.36 7.72
C MET A 103 -3.61 -6.15 6.81
N GLY A 104 -3.59 -4.94 7.38
CA GLY A 104 -3.68 -3.70 6.62
C GLY A 104 -2.53 -3.55 5.63
N ALA A 105 -1.30 -3.81 6.07
CA ALA A 105 -0.12 -3.77 5.22
C ALA A 105 -0.17 -4.81 4.10
N ALA A 106 -0.66 -6.01 4.38
CA ALA A 106 -0.84 -7.07 3.38
C ALA A 106 -1.86 -6.66 2.32
N MET A 107 -3.00 -6.08 2.71
CA MET A 107 -4.01 -5.58 1.79
C MET A 107 -3.45 -4.48 0.88
N ILE A 108 -2.70 -3.55 1.44
CA ILE A 108 -2.04 -2.47 0.68
C ILE A 108 -1.02 -3.09 -0.30
N GLY A 109 -0.19 -4.01 0.15
CA GLY A 109 0.81 -4.69 -0.67
C GLY A 109 0.18 -5.46 -1.84
N VAL A 110 -0.86 -6.22 -1.57
CA VAL A 110 -1.61 -6.97 -2.60
C VAL A 110 -2.22 -6.00 -3.61
N SER A 111 -2.77 -4.88 -3.16
CA SER A 111 -3.35 -3.86 -4.03
C SER A 111 -2.28 -3.26 -4.96
N ILE A 112 -1.13 -2.88 -4.42
CA ILE A 112 -0.01 -2.32 -5.19
C ILE A 112 0.49 -3.33 -6.23
N VAL A 113 0.74 -4.57 -5.81
CA VAL A 113 1.21 -5.64 -6.71
C VAL A 113 0.18 -5.94 -7.79
N GLY A 114 -1.09 -6.05 -7.41
CA GLY A 114 -2.18 -6.32 -8.34
C GLY A 114 -2.35 -5.22 -9.38
N VAL A 115 -2.35 -3.97 -8.97
CA VAL A 115 -2.46 -2.81 -9.89
C VAL A 115 -1.24 -2.76 -10.81
N ALA A 116 -0.04 -2.95 -10.28
CA ALA A 116 1.19 -2.99 -11.09
C ALA A 116 1.19 -4.13 -12.11
N TRP A 117 0.67 -5.29 -11.72
CA TRP A 117 0.55 -6.45 -12.60
C TRP A 117 -0.47 -6.23 -13.72
N LEU A 118 -1.62 -5.62 -13.37
CA LEU A 118 -2.71 -5.41 -14.32
C LEU A 118 -2.48 -4.22 -15.27
N SER A 119 -1.72 -3.21 -14.84
CA SER A 119 -1.55 -1.97 -15.62
C SER A 119 -1.00 -2.20 -17.02
N PRO A 120 0.11 -2.96 -17.25
CA PRO A 120 0.59 -3.23 -18.60
C PRO A 120 -0.40 -4.07 -19.43
N ARG A 121 -1.08 -5.00 -18.79
CA ARG A 121 -2.08 -5.86 -19.43
C ARG A 121 -3.30 -5.07 -19.87
N LEU A 122 -3.76 -4.17 -19.03
CA LEU A 122 -4.85 -3.25 -19.34
C LEU A 122 -4.48 -2.34 -20.50
N ARG A 123 -3.26 -1.83 -20.52
CA ARG A 123 -2.75 -0.99 -21.59
C ARG A 123 -2.67 -1.77 -22.92
N ALA A 124 -2.17 -3.00 -22.89
CA ALA A 124 -2.11 -3.88 -24.05
C ALA A 124 -3.51 -4.19 -24.59
N ALA A 125 -4.45 -4.51 -23.70
CA ALA A 125 -5.85 -4.77 -24.08
C ALA A 125 -6.49 -3.53 -24.68
N ARG A 126 -6.24 -2.35 -24.13
CA ARG A 126 -6.75 -1.09 -24.65
C ARG A 126 -6.20 -0.78 -26.05
N ASN A 127 -4.91 -1.00 -26.26
CA ASN A 127 -4.27 -0.80 -27.55
C ASN A 127 -4.80 -1.80 -28.60
N ALA A 128 -5.00 -3.06 -28.20
CA ALA A 128 -5.58 -4.07 -29.08
C ALA A 128 -7.04 -3.77 -29.44
N ALA A 129 -7.82 -3.24 -28.51
CA ALA A 129 -9.22 -2.82 -28.77
C ALA A 129 -9.30 -1.57 -29.66
N ALA A 130 -8.30 -0.67 -29.58
CA ALA A 130 -8.25 0.54 -30.42
C ALA A 130 -7.75 0.25 -31.84
N ALA A 131 -7.03 -0.86 -32.03
CA ALA A 131 -6.58 -1.29 -33.37
C ALA A 131 -7.70 -2.05 -34.07
#